data_5657c1a50f445d8293fdd161e4ba8073
#
_entry.id   5657c1a50f445d8293fdd161e4ba8073
#
_cell.length_a   1.000
_cell.length_b   1.000
_cell.length_c   1.000
_cell.angle_alpha   90.00
_cell.angle_beta   90.00
_cell.angle_gamma   90.00
#
_symmetry.space_group_name_H-M   'P 1'
#
loop_
_entity.id
_entity.type
_entity.pdbx_description
1 polymer ?
#
loop_
_entity_poly.entity_id
_entity_poly.type
_entity_poly.pdbx_seq_one_letter_code
_entity_poly.pdbx_strand_id
1 'polypeptide(L)'
;MPDVPHLAIANNKVASSNFPDEKTMASPIEFSLFAPYNEAVSLIGSLSNWDEIPMKKGEDGFFRVSVDLEDGVYHYKFRVQSKSWFFEPNQWVDVTDPYATDVDGKSTEENAIARIKEGKRIVDTYVWQYDDTPLPADHELVIYEMHVADFSGGEDDPYARGQYKHVVEKLDYLCELGINAIELMPVKEYPGDYSWGYNPRHFFATESSYGSTADLKRLIDECHHRGIRVIMDGIYNHSEASSPLTQIDHDYWYHHEPRDPDNNWGPEFNYEHYDENLETYPARRFIGDTVRYWVREYHLDGIRYDAARQIANYDFMYWITHEAKETAGAKPFFNIAEHIPETTSITNVDGPMDGCWHDSFYHTVLAHITGDTFDLESLKDVIDAKRQGFMGATNVVNYLTNHDHNHVMAELSDRQIFDEAAFRRVKLGVALLMTAMGVPMLWMGEEFGEYKYKTTDPAKIDWPLLGNDLNQGLFEYYKGLIALRKTNAALHTENVEFFHENPETKVLAYTRWNDEGSRVAVVANFSDQFLAGYTVPNFPANGTWHEWTGNYEVQSGDEQLMTDLGEFEAKVFVWKG
;
A
#
# COMPACT_ATOMS: atom_id res chain seq x y z
N MET A 1 -27.22 -56.74 -25.77
CA MET A 1 -26.74 -57.93 -25.06
C MET A 1 -25.55 -58.46 -25.83
N PRO A 2 -24.37 -58.51 -25.22
CA PRO A 2 -24.06 -59.44 -24.13
C PRO A 2 -23.30 -58.76 -22.94
N ASP A 3 -23.34 -59.49 -21.87
CA ASP A 3 -22.86 -59.38 -20.51
C ASP A 3 -21.52 -58.70 -20.22
N VAL A 4 -21.52 -57.87 -19.13
CA VAL A 4 -20.32 -57.39 -18.43
C VAL A 4 -20.23 -58.13 -17.09
N PRO A 5 -19.07 -58.74 -16.72
CA PRO A 5 -18.96 -59.47 -15.48
C PRO A 5 -18.68 -58.54 -14.27
N HIS A 6 -19.41 -58.79 -13.18
CA HIS A 6 -19.15 -58.23 -11.85
C HIS A 6 -17.77 -58.62 -11.31
N LEU A 7 -16.92 -57.66 -11.00
CA LEU A 7 -15.74 -57.86 -10.19
C LEU A 7 -16.08 -57.67 -8.71
N ALA A 8 -15.83 -58.70 -7.92
CA ALA A 8 -15.99 -58.73 -6.48
C ALA A 8 -14.95 -57.85 -5.80
N ILE A 9 -15.42 -56.93 -4.95
CA ILE A 9 -14.55 -56.11 -4.07
C ILE A 9 -14.13 -56.97 -2.86
N ALA A 10 -12.85 -57.34 -2.81
CA ALA A 10 -12.25 -57.98 -1.66
C ALA A 10 -12.07 -56.94 -0.52
N ASN A 11 -12.73 -57.16 0.60
CA ASN A 11 -12.55 -56.42 1.85
C ASN A 11 -11.15 -56.75 2.43
N ASN A 12 -10.15 -55.90 2.16
CA ASN A 12 -8.93 -55.90 2.94
C ASN A 12 -9.14 -55.05 4.19
N LYS A 13 -9.31 -55.69 5.34
CA LYS A 13 -9.13 -55.08 6.64
C LYS A 13 -7.69 -54.59 6.75
N VAL A 14 -7.49 -53.27 6.64
CA VAL A 14 -6.25 -52.62 7.05
C VAL A 14 -6.19 -52.74 8.57
N ALA A 15 -5.19 -53.46 9.06
CA ALA A 15 -4.89 -53.49 10.48
C ALA A 15 -4.52 -52.08 10.95
N SER A 16 -5.23 -51.56 11.92
CA SER A 16 -4.85 -50.33 12.62
C SER A 16 -3.51 -50.59 13.33
N SER A 17 -2.42 -50.09 12.76
CA SER A 17 -1.15 -49.95 13.45
C SER A 17 -1.36 -48.86 14.50
N ASN A 18 -1.49 -49.24 15.75
CA ASN A 18 -1.31 -48.34 16.88
C ASN A 18 0.17 -47.90 16.87
N PHE A 19 0.44 -46.73 16.25
CA PHE A 19 1.61 -45.96 16.61
C PHE A 19 1.32 -45.40 17.99
N PRO A 20 2.21 -45.54 19.00
CA PRO A 20 2.07 -44.81 20.21
C PRO A 20 2.07 -43.32 19.87
N ASP A 21 1.10 -42.57 20.42
CA ASP A 21 1.18 -41.12 20.43
C ASP A 21 2.55 -40.75 21.01
N GLU A 22 3.47 -40.28 20.17
CA GLU A 22 4.67 -39.63 20.67
C GLU A 22 4.18 -38.40 21.43
N LYS A 23 4.14 -38.50 22.77
CA LYS A 23 3.95 -37.34 23.62
C LYS A 23 5.04 -36.36 23.26
N THR A 24 4.68 -35.27 22.59
CA THR A 24 5.56 -34.13 22.43
C THR A 24 6.00 -33.71 23.83
N MET A 25 7.31 -33.72 24.07
CA MET A 25 7.83 -33.32 25.36
C MET A 25 7.61 -31.83 25.55
N ALA A 26 7.04 -31.41 26.68
CA ALA A 26 6.91 -30.00 27.01
C ALA A 26 8.30 -29.33 26.97
N SER A 27 8.37 -28.16 26.40
CA SER A 27 9.59 -27.36 26.27
C SER A 27 9.40 -26.01 26.97
N PRO A 28 10.46 -25.44 27.59
CA PRO A 28 10.39 -24.14 28.21
C PRO A 28 10.21 -23.03 27.15
N ILE A 29 9.08 -22.37 27.18
CA ILE A 29 8.74 -21.24 26.32
C ILE A 29 8.79 -19.96 27.16
N GLU A 30 9.60 -19.00 26.75
CA GLU A 30 9.70 -17.71 27.42
C GLU A 30 8.59 -16.76 26.95
N PHE A 31 7.95 -16.11 27.91
CA PHE A 31 7.08 -14.95 27.71
C PHE A 31 7.74 -13.72 28.32
N SER A 32 7.75 -12.63 27.60
CA SER A 32 8.40 -11.39 28.02
C SER A 32 7.56 -10.16 27.71
N LEU A 33 7.60 -9.18 28.62
CA LEU A 33 6.95 -7.88 28.44
C LEU A 33 7.94 -6.78 28.81
N PHE A 34 8.15 -5.82 27.92
CA PHE A 34 8.91 -4.62 28.20
C PHE A 34 8.00 -3.59 28.89
N ALA A 35 8.21 -3.42 30.20
CA ALA A 35 7.43 -2.53 31.05
C ALA A 35 8.32 -1.97 32.18
N PRO A 36 9.32 -1.15 31.84
CA PRO A 36 10.47 -0.88 32.72
C PRO A 36 10.09 -0.17 34.01
N TYR A 37 9.03 0.61 34.02
CA TYR A 37 8.62 1.38 35.20
C TYR A 37 7.40 0.83 35.93
N ASN A 38 6.80 -0.25 35.41
CA ASN A 38 5.71 -0.94 36.09
C ASN A 38 6.24 -1.75 37.27
N GLU A 39 5.45 -1.86 38.36
CA GLU A 39 5.87 -2.51 39.61
C GLU A 39 5.79 -4.03 39.51
N ALA A 40 4.72 -4.56 38.90
CA ALA A 40 4.48 -5.97 38.80
C ALA A 40 3.74 -6.37 37.52
N VAL A 41 4.06 -7.56 37.03
CA VAL A 41 3.42 -8.20 35.87
C VAL A 41 3.23 -9.69 36.18
N SER A 42 2.09 -10.22 35.77
CA SER A 42 1.81 -11.67 35.75
C SER A 42 1.39 -12.09 34.35
N LEU A 43 1.78 -13.29 33.93
CA LEU A 43 1.24 -13.96 32.75
C LEU A 43 -0.04 -14.68 33.14
N ILE A 44 -1.11 -14.54 32.36
CA ILE A 44 -2.37 -15.27 32.51
C ILE A 44 -2.77 -15.86 31.14
N GLY A 45 -3.44 -17.01 31.16
CA GLY A 45 -3.88 -17.59 29.89
C GLY A 45 -4.31 -19.05 30.00
N SER A 46 -4.69 -19.63 28.87
CA SER A 46 -5.05 -21.05 28.79
C SER A 46 -3.91 -21.99 29.19
N LEU A 47 -2.67 -21.51 29.11
CA LEU A 47 -1.44 -22.20 29.54
C LEU A 47 -1.37 -22.43 31.07
N SER A 48 -2.16 -21.71 31.85
CA SER A 48 -2.21 -21.80 33.33
C SER A 48 -3.65 -21.96 33.86
N ASN A 49 -4.62 -22.32 33.03
CA ASN A 49 -6.05 -22.24 33.31
C ASN A 49 -6.50 -20.85 33.81
N TRP A 50 -5.87 -19.80 33.31
CA TRP A 50 -6.08 -18.38 33.67
C TRP A 50 -5.63 -18.01 35.08
N ASP A 51 -4.91 -18.90 35.78
CA ASP A 51 -4.24 -18.55 37.03
C ASP A 51 -3.02 -17.67 36.75
N GLU A 52 -2.71 -16.77 37.69
CA GLU A 52 -1.59 -15.84 37.55
C GLU A 52 -0.23 -16.55 37.71
N ILE A 53 0.67 -16.33 36.77
CA ILE A 53 2.07 -16.71 36.87
C ILE A 53 2.91 -15.43 37.01
N PRO A 54 3.41 -15.09 38.22
CA PRO A 54 4.20 -13.88 38.41
C PRO A 54 5.47 -13.88 37.56
N MET A 55 5.78 -12.75 36.92
CA MET A 55 6.95 -12.57 36.12
C MET A 55 8.06 -11.85 36.86
N LYS A 56 9.31 -12.12 36.49
CA LYS A 56 10.49 -11.48 37.11
C LYS A 56 10.97 -10.34 36.24
N LYS A 57 11.17 -9.16 36.85
CA LYS A 57 11.76 -7.98 36.21
C LYS A 57 13.27 -8.12 36.14
N GLY A 58 13.82 -7.94 34.93
CA GLY A 58 15.25 -7.82 34.69
C GLY A 58 15.74 -6.37 34.78
N GLU A 59 17.06 -6.16 34.83
CA GLU A 59 17.68 -4.83 34.82
C GLU A 59 17.47 -4.11 33.47
N ASP A 60 17.18 -4.86 32.41
CA ASP A 60 16.88 -4.39 31.06
C ASP A 60 15.43 -3.92 30.86
N GLY A 61 14.64 -3.85 31.93
CA GLY A 61 13.25 -3.39 31.92
C GLY A 61 12.22 -4.44 31.45
N PHE A 62 12.64 -5.65 31.11
CA PHE A 62 11.73 -6.73 30.75
C PHE A 62 11.27 -7.52 31.97
N PHE A 63 9.99 -7.83 32.00
CA PHE A 63 9.46 -8.90 32.83
C PHE A 63 9.49 -10.20 32.01
N ARG A 64 9.95 -11.33 32.63
CA ARG A 64 10.07 -12.64 31.98
C ARG A 64 9.57 -13.77 32.86
N VAL A 65 9.03 -14.78 32.19
CA VAL A 65 8.71 -16.07 32.77
C VAL A 65 8.83 -17.17 31.73
N SER A 66 9.34 -18.33 32.11
CA SER A 66 9.34 -19.53 31.26
C SER A 66 8.28 -20.51 31.75
N VAL A 67 7.49 -21.04 30.82
CA VAL A 67 6.45 -22.04 31.08
C VAL A 67 6.70 -23.25 30.21
N ASP A 68 6.68 -24.44 30.78
CA ASP A 68 6.82 -25.69 30.02
C ASP A 68 5.51 -25.96 29.27
N LEU A 69 5.56 -25.89 27.95
CA LEU A 69 4.41 -26.08 27.07
C LEU A 69 4.65 -27.22 26.06
N GLU A 70 3.62 -28.01 25.83
CA GLU A 70 3.54 -28.96 24.71
C GLU A 70 3.23 -28.19 23.41
N ASP A 71 3.40 -28.85 22.26
CA ASP A 71 2.96 -28.30 20.98
C ASP A 71 1.46 -28.06 21.02
N GLY A 72 1.04 -26.85 20.56
CA GLY A 72 -0.35 -26.44 20.63
C GLY A 72 -0.55 -24.94 20.42
N VAL A 73 -1.78 -24.49 20.65
CA VAL A 73 -2.20 -23.10 20.56
C VAL A 73 -2.67 -22.63 21.93
N TYR A 74 -2.10 -21.55 22.39
CA TYR A 74 -2.35 -20.99 23.72
C TYR A 74 -2.80 -19.54 23.63
N HIS A 75 -3.85 -19.19 24.38
CA HIS A 75 -4.36 -17.83 24.50
C HIS A 75 -3.83 -17.23 25.79
N TYR A 76 -3.32 -15.99 25.74
CA TYR A 76 -2.71 -15.36 26.92
C TYR A 76 -2.84 -13.85 26.91
N LYS A 77 -2.65 -13.26 28.08
CA LYS A 77 -2.52 -11.82 28.35
C LYS A 77 -1.43 -11.58 29.39
N PHE A 78 -1.06 -10.32 29.51
CA PHE A 78 -0.30 -9.85 30.67
C PHE A 78 -1.23 -9.09 31.61
N ARG A 79 -1.23 -9.46 32.90
CA ARG A 79 -1.84 -8.67 33.95
C ARG A 79 -0.80 -7.75 34.54
N VAL A 80 -0.98 -6.43 34.38
CA VAL A 80 0.03 -5.40 34.67
C VAL A 80 -0.49 -4.43 35.71
N GLN A 81 0.33 -4.03 36.68
CA GLN A 81 0.05 -2.82 37.45
C GLN A 81 0.36 -1.62 36.56
N SER A 82 -0.70 -0.99 36.02
CA SER A 82 -0.60 0.08 35.05
C SER A 82 0.08 1.33 35.61
N LYS A 83 0.87 2.01 34.79
CA LYS A 83 1.40 3.37 35.03
C LYS A 83 0.67 4.42 34.20
N SER A 84 -0.24 3.99 33.36
CA SER A 84 -1.00 4.90 32.51
C SER A 84 -1.94 5.77 33.35
N TRP A 85 -2.01 7.05 33.01
CA TRP A 85 -2.89 8.03 33.65
C TRP A 85 -4.38 7.80 33.39
N PHE A 86 -4.73 6.85 32.49
CA PHE A 86 -6.12 6.41 32.28
C PHE A 86 -6.70 5.63 33.45
N PHE A 87 -5.85 5.12 34.34
CA PHE A 87 -6.23 4.24 35.43
C PHE A 87 -5.85 4.84 36.79
N GLU A 88 -6.45 4.32 37.84
CA GLU A 88 -5.99 4.63 39.20
C GLU A 88 -4.54 4.15 39.40
N PRO A 89 -3.73 4.86 40.19
CA PRO A 89 -2.33 4.50 40.39
C PRO A 89 -2.14 3.04 40.80
N ASN A 90 -1.33 2.31 40.02
CA ASN A 90 -1.03 0.87 40.21
C ASN A 90 -2.27 -0.06 40.11
N GLN A 91 -3.33 0.39 39.42
CA GLN A 91 -4.46 -0.47 39.08
C GLN A 91 -3.98 -1.66 38.23
N TRP A 92 -4.45 -2.87 38.57
CA TRP A 92 -4.24 -4.04 37.74
C TRP A 92 -5.14 -4.00 36.50
N VAL A 93 -4.52 -4.18 35.35
CA VAL A 93 -5.21 -4.23 34.04
C VAL A 93 -4.72 -5.44 33.26
N ASP A 94 -5.60 -6.07 32.51
CA ASP A 94 -5.27 -7.18 31.64
C ASP A 94 -5.04 -6.62 30.23
N VAL A 95 -3.80 -6.74 29.73
CA VAL A 95 -3.40 -6.20 28.43
C VAL A 95 -2.97 -7.32 27.50
N THR A 96 -3.34 -7.22 26.23
CA THR A 96 -2.82 -8.10 25.18
C THR A 96 -1.33 -7.83 24.98
N ASP A 97 -0.55 -8.85 24.60
CA ASP A 97 0.87 -8.68 24.33
C ASP A 97 1.07 -7.65 23.18
N PRO A 98 1.81 -6.54 23.40
CA PRO A 98 2.10 -5.57 22.33
C PRO A 98 2.84 -6.18 21.12
N TYR A 99 3.54 -7.31 21.32
CA TYR A 99 4.24 -8.06 20.29
C TYR A 99 3.45 -9.28 19.79
N ALA A 100 2.14 -9.35 20.08
CA ALA A 100 1.30 -10.43 19.57
C ALA A 100 1.27 -10.43 18.03
N THR A 101 1.64 -11.56 17.45
CA THR A 101 1.59 -11.78 15.98
C THR A 101 0.25 -12.33 15.50
N ASP A 102 -0.65 -12.65 16.43
CA ASP A 102 -2.01 -13.11 16.18
C ASP A 102 -2.86 -12.89 17.44
N VAL A 103 -4.14 -12.57 17.27
CA VAL A 103 -5.11 -12.34 18.35
C VAL A 103 -6.43 -13.06 18.07
N ASP A 104 -7.22 -13.33 19.11
CA ASP A 104 -8.42 -14.17 19.02
C ASP A 104 -9.74 -13.40 18.94
N GLY A 105 -9.71 -12.11 18.69
CA GLY A 105 -10.93 -11.30 18.68
C GLY A 105 -10.77 -9.91 18.10
N LYS A 106 -11.89 -9.20 18.11
CA LYS A 106 -12.05 -7.84 17.56
C LYS A 106 -12.43 -6.82 18.64
N SER A 107 -12.40 -7.21 19.90
CA SER A 107 -12.75 -6.36 21.03
C SER A 107 -11.50 -6.00 21.86
N THR A 108 -11.67 -5.10 22.83
CA THR A 108 -10.61 -4.78 23.80
C THR A 108 -10.30 -5.94 24.76
N GLU A 109 -11.05 -7.03 24.68
CA GLU A 109 -10.88 -8.23 25.52
C GLU A 109 -10.16 -9.38 24.78
N GLU A 110 -9.66 -9.13 23.56
CA GLU A 110 -8.93 -10.13 22.79
C GLU A 110 -7.66 -10.62 23.51
N ASN A 111 -7.33 -11.89 23.29
CA ASN A 111 -6.11 -12.50 23.80
C ASN A 111 -5.06 -12.60 22.70
N ALA A 112 -3.80 -12.50 23.09
CA ALA A 112 -2.69 -12.88 22.22
C ALA A 112 -2.68 -14.41 22.03
N ILE A 113 -2.30 -14.87 20.84
CA ILE A 113 -2.17 -16.29 20.50
C ILE A 113 -0.68 -16.66 20.42
N ALA A 114 -0.28 -17.67 21.19
CA ALA A 114 1.03 -18.30 21.05
C ALA A 114 0.87 -19.69 20.42
N ARG A 115 1.49 -19.89 19.25
CA ARG A 115 1.55 -21.19 18.56
C ARG A 115 2.88 -21.85 18.87
N ILE A 116 2.84 -23.05 19.46
CA ILE A 116 4.04 -23.82 19.79
C ILE A 116 4.12 -25.03 18.87
N LYS A 117 5.25 -25.21 18.23
CA LYS A 117 5.55 -26.36 17.38
C LYS A 117 7.02 -26.77 17.56
N GLU A 118 7.24 -28.06 17.78
CA GLU A 118 8.59 -28.63 17.99
C GLU A 118 9.35 -27.88 19.11
N GLY A 119 8.61 -27.51 20.19
CA GLY A 119 9.15 -26.81 21.34
C GLY A 119 9.59 -25.36 21.08
N LYS A 120 9.08 -24.71 20.03
CA LYS A 120 9.38 -23.32 19.67
C LYS A 120 8.09 -22.54 19.39
N ARG A 121 8.12 -21.25 19.72
CA ARG A 121 7.07 -20.31 19.27
C ARG A 121 7.24 -20.03 17.78
N ILE A 122 6.15 -20.16 17.03
CA ILE A 122 6.09 -19.88 15.59
C ILE A 122 4.95 -18.91 15.29
N VAL A 123 5.04 -18.18 14.17
CA VAL A 123 3.94 -17.37 13.64
C VAL A 123 2.94 -18.27 12.91
N ASP A 124 3.43 -19.02 11.95
CA ASP A 124 2.68 -20.01 11.16
C ASP A 124 3.63 -21.07 10.57
N THR A 125 3.15 -21.87 9.63
CA THR A 125 3.93 -22.89 8.94
C THR A 125 4.06 -22.63 7.43
N TYR A 126 3.84 -21.39 6.99
CA TYR A 126 3.96 -21.03 5.59
C TYR A 126 5.40 -21.21 5.09
N VAL A 127 5.54 -21.67 3.85
CA VAL A 127 6.83 -21.86 3.18
C VAL A 127 6.82 -21.06 1.89
N TRP A 128 7.68 -20.05 1.82
CA TRP A 128 7.86 -19.18 0.65
C TRP A 128 8.34 -19.98 -0.57
N GLN A 129 7.80 -19.70 -1.76
CA GLN A 129 8.08 -20.43 -2.98
C GLN A 129 8.72 -19.56 -4.07
N TYR A 130 8.46 -18.25 -4.06
CA TYR A 130 8.80 -17.34 -5.17
C TYR A 130 9.69 -16.16 -4.75
N ASP A 131 10.39 -16.29 -3.64
CA ASP A 131 11.21 -15.22 -3.05
C ASP A 131 12.41 -14.80 -3.93
N ASP A 132 12.88 -15.70 -4.80
CA ASP A 132 13.98 -15.43 -5.73
C ASP A 132 13.51 -14.81 -7.08
N THR A 133 12.23 -14.52 -7.25
CA THR A 133 11.71 -13.89 -8.47
C THR A 133 12.24 -12.46 -8.60
N PRO A 134 12.82 -12.08 -9.77
CA PRO A 134 13.25 -10.72 -10.00
C PRO A 134 12.06 -9.75 -9.94
N LEU A 135 12.18 -8.70 -9.15
CA LEU A 135 11.17 -7.65 -9.00
C LEU A 135 11.58 -6.37 -9.77
N PRO A 136 10.61 -5.57 -10.24
CA PRO A 136 10.88 -4.35 -10.99
C PRO A 136 11.64 -3.31 -10.15
N ALA A 137 12.44 -2.47 -10.82
CA ALA A 137 13.08 -1.31 -10.19
C ALA A 137 12.05 -0.20 -9.90
N ASP A 138 12.39 0.75 -9.01
CA ASP A 138 11.44 1.78 -8.55
C ASP A 138 10.89 2.64 -9.71
N HIS A 139 11.71 2.97 -10.71
CA HIS A 139 11.30 3.79 -11.87
C HIS A 139 10.41 3.02 -12.88
N GLU A 140 10.33 1.69 -12.76
CA GLU A 140 9.47 0.83 -13.59
C GLU A 140 8.10 0.60 -12.97
N LEU A 141 7.86 1.06 -11.74
CA LEU A 141 6.64 0.78 -11.00
C LEU A 141 5.42 1.47 -11.65
N VAL A 142 4.33 0.72 -11.65
CA VAL A 142 2.95 1.17 -11.78
C VAL A 142 2.21 0.58 -10.59
N ILE A 143 1.87 1.45 -9.65
CA ILE A 143 1.32 1.06 -8.35
C ILE A 143 -0.21 0.96 -8.46
N TYR A 144 -0.80 0.00 -7.77
CA TYR A 144 -2.25 -0.16 -7.62
C TYR A 144 -2.59 -0.16 -6.13
N GLU A 145 -3.14 0.95 -5.66
CA GLU A 145 -3.59 1.10 -4.29
C GLU A 145 -4.92 0.36 -4.11
N MET A 146 -5.05 -0.44 -3.03
CA MET A 146 -6.27 -1.20 -2.79
C MET A 146 -6.61 -1.37 -1.31
N HIS A 147 -7.93 -1.41 -1.04
CA HIS A 147 -8.52 -1.83 0.21
C HIS A 147 -8.99 -3.28 0.10
N VAL A 148 -8.41 -4.19 0.89
CA VAL A 148 -8.67 -5.64 0.78
C VAL A 148 -10.16 -5.97 0.93
N ALA A 149 -10.86 -5.31 1.88
CA ALA A 149 -12.28 -5.59 2.14
C ALA A 149 -13.20 -5.21 0.98
N ASP A 150 -12.86 -4.18 0.21
CA ASP A 150 -13.72 -3.63 -0.84
C ASP A 150 -13.31 -4.04 -2.26
N PHE A 151 -12.10 -4.59 -2.43
CA PHE A 151 -11.58 -4.92 -3.75
C PHE A 151 -12.32 -6.10 -4.41
N SER A 152 -12.45 -7.24 -3.73
CA SER A 152 -13.05 -8.45 -4.31
C SER A 152 -13.57 -9.40 -3.24
N GLY A 153 -14.51 -10.27 -3.61
CA GLY A 153 -15.09 -11.31 -2.75
C GLY A 153 -16.47 -10.97 -2.22
N GLY A 154 -17.37 -11.97 -2.22
CA GLY A 154 -18.74 -11.82 -1.78
C GLY A 154 -19.57 -10.87 -2.67
N GLU A 155 -19.37 -10.92 -3.99
CA GLU A 155 -20.01 -10.04 -4.97
C GLU A 155 -21.55 -10.12 -4.95
N ASP A 156 -22.10 -11.27 -4.54
CA ASP A 156 -23.55 -11.47 -4.37
C ASP A 156 -24.11 -10.88 -3.07
N ASP A 157 -23.24 -10.45 -2.15
CA ASP A 157 -23.62 -9.86 -0.87
C ASP A 157 -22.83 -8.54 -0.64
N PRO A 158 -23.49 -7.38 -0.69
CA PRO A 158 -22.84 -6.08 -0.52
C PRO A 158 -22.21 -5.88 0.88
N TYR A 159 -22.57 -6.72 1.85
CA TYR A 159 -22.00 -6.69 3.20
C TYR A 159 -20.90 -7.74 3.41
N ALA A 160 -20.74 -8.70 2.50
CA ALA A 160 -19.61 -9.63 2.57
C ALA A 160 -18.32 -8.90 2.25
N ARG A 161 -17.25 -9.20 3.00
CA ARG A 161 -15.96 -8.51 2.89
C ARG A 161 -14.97 -9.32 2.11
N GLY A 162 -14.11 -8.61 1.37
CA GLY A 162 -12.96 -9.18 0.72
C GLY A 162 -11.97 -9.74 1.74
N GLN A 163 -11.18 -10.69 1.30
CA GLN A 163 -10.11 -11.34 2.06
C GLN A 163 -8.89 -11.50 1.16
N TYR A 164 -7.71 -11.75 1.73
CA TYR A 164 -6.47 -11.98 0.98
C TYR A 164 -6.62 -13.01 -0.15
N LYS A 165 -7.35 -14.11 0.12
CA LYS A 165 -7.61 -15.15 -0.91
C LYS A 165 -8.36 -14.62 -2.13
N HIS A 166 -9.28 -13.67 -1.96
CA HIS A 166 -10.03 -13.08 -3.06
C HIS A 166 -9.16 -12.12 -3.89
N VAL A 167 -8.19 -11.43 -3.24
CA VAL A 167 -7.18 -10.67 -3.96
C VAL A 167 -6.32 -11.59 -4.80
N VAL A 168 -5.88 -12.74 -4.26
CA VAL A 168 -5.14 -13.78 -5.02
C VAL A 168 -5.91 -14.21 -6.26
N GLU A 169 -7.22 -14.42 -6.17
CA GLU A 169 -8.08 -14.80 -7.29
C GLU A 169 -8.16 -13.73 -8.40
N LYS A 170 -7.83 -12.47 -8.09
CA LYS A 170 -7.83 -11.32 -9.02
C LYS A 170 -6.42 -10.92 -9.52
N LEU A 171 -5.36 -11.57 -9.08
CA LEU A 171 -4.00 -11.21 -9.50
C LEU A 171 -3.79 -11.33 -11.01
N ASP A 172 -4.41 -12.29 -11.68
CA ASP A 172 -4.30 -12.43 -13.13
C ASP A 172 -4.95 -11.25 -13.87
N TYR A 173 -6.03 -10.66 -13.32
CA TYR A 173 -6.63 -9.42 -13.82
C TYR A 173 -5.65 -8.25 -13.69
N LEU A 174 -5.00 -8.09 -12.54
CA LEU A 174 -4.00 -7.03 -12.32
C LEU A 174 -2.78 -7.21 -13.24
N CYS A 175 -2.36 -8.45 -13.48
CA CYS A 175 -1.33 -8.76 -14.48
C CYS A 175 -1.76 -8.39 -15.90
N GLU A 176 -3.01 -8.66 -16.26
CA GLU A 176 -3.56 -8.29 -17.56
C GLU A 176 -3.59 -6.77 -17.74
N LEU A 177 -3.99 -6.02 -16.72
CA LEU A 177 -3.92 -4.56 -16.68
C LEU A 177 -2.47 -4.07 -16.84
N GLY A 178 -1.50 -4.82 -16.33
CA GLY A 178 -0.08 -4.52 -16.41
C GLY A 178 0.55 -3.99 -15.13
N ILE A 179 -0.17 -4.01 -14.01
CA ILE A 179 0.31 -3.59 -12.68
C ILE A 179 1.52 -4.43 -12.27
N ASN A 180 2.50 -3.79 -11.64
CA ASN A 180 3.70 -4.44 -11.12
C ASN A 180 4.06 -4.05 -9.68
N ALA A 181 3.21 -3.28 -9.02
CA ALA A 181 3.24 -3.07 -7.58
C ALA A 181 1.81 -2.92 -7.03
N ILE A 182 1.55 -3.48 -5.86
CA ILE A 182 0.31 -3.28 -5.11
C ILE A 182 0.68 -2.50 -3.85
N GLU A 183 -0.06 -1.43 -3.56
CA GLU A 183 -0.04 -0.73 -2.28
C GLU A 183 -1.27 -1.14 -1.49
N LEU A 184 -1.07 -1.95 -0.45
CA LEU A 184 -2.13 -2.40 0.43
C LEU A 184 -2.43 -1.33 1.48
N MET A 185 -3.66 -0.81 1.51
CA MET A 185 -4.16 -0.07 2.67
C MET A 185 -3.93 -0.89 3.94
N PRO A 186 -4.01 -0.28 5.15
CA PRO A 186 -3.50 -0.91 6.36
C PRO A 186 -4.02 -2.33 6.59
N VAL A 187 -3.09 -3.25 6.84
CA VAL A 187 -3.35 -4.68 7.10
C VAL A 187 -2.98 -5.11 8.52
N LYS A 188 -2.65 -4.16 9.39
CA LYS A 188 -2.46 -4.43 10.82
C LYS A 188 -3.80 -4.50 11.53
N GLU A 189 -3.87 -5.32 12.58
CA GLU A 189 -5.10 -5.55 13.34
C GLU A 189 -5.64 -4.26 13.96
N TYR A 190 -6.90 -3.92 13.66
CA TYR A 190 -7.64 -2.75 14.12
C TYR A 190 -8.94 -3.17 14.84
N PRO A 191 -9.60 -2.28 15.61
CA PRO A 191 -10.87 -2.58 16.27
C PRO A 191 -12.03 -2.80 15.29
N GLY A 192 -12.87 -3.78 15.59
CA GLY A 192 -14.03 -4.12 14.75
C GLY A 192 -13.63 -4.97 13.55
N ASP A 193 -14.56 -5.19 12.67
CA ASP A 193 -14.42 -6.11 11.54
C ASP A 193 -14.48 -5.41 10.17
N TYR A 194 -14.58 -4.08 10.17
CA TYR A 194 -14.43 -3.23 9.00
C TYR A 194 -13.90 -1.84 9.38
N SER A 195 -12.83 -1.44 8.75
CA SER A 195 -12.21 -0.12 8.81
C SER A 195 -11.24 0.01 7.63
N TRP A 196 -10.84 1.22 7.30
CA TRP A 196 -9.67 1.44 6.44
C TRP A 196 -8.35 1.04 7.11
N GLY A 197 -8.36 0.87 8.47
CA GLY A 197 -7.23 0.37 9.22
C GLY A 197 -6.25 1.43 9.73
N TYR A 198 -6.57 2.74 9.59
CA TYR A 198 -5.69 3.83 10.04
C TYR A 198 -5.68 4.05 11.56
N ASN A 199 -6.21 3.10 12.34
CA ASN A 199 -6.17 3.08 13.80
C ASN A 199 -5.67 1.72 14.32
N PRO A 200 -4.41 1.31 14.01
CA PRO A 200 -3.90 0.00 14.40
C PRO A 200 -3.85 -0.14 15.92
N ARG A 201 -4.36 -1.28 16.41
CA ARG A 201 -4.29 -1.65 17.83
C ARG A 201 -3.10 -2.58 18.08
N HIS A 202 -2.87 -3.54 17.18
CA HIS A 202 -1.78 -4.52 17.27
C HIS A 202 -0.85 -4.39 16.08
N PHE A 203 0.39 -3.99 16.35
CA PHE A 203 1.36 -3.64 15.31
C PHE A 203 2.05 -4.84 14.65
N PHE A 204 1.96 -6.04 15.25
CA PHE A 204 2.57 -7.27 14.75
C PHE A 204 1.55 -8.27 14.23
N ALA A 205 0.27 -8.12 14.56
CA ALA A 205 -0.81 -8.99 14.07
C ALA A 205 -1.37 -8.46 12.74
N THR A 206 -1.63 -9.38 11.81
CA THR A 206 -2.37 -9.08 10.60
C THR A 206 -3.88 -8.98 10.88
N GLU A 207 -4.57 -8.13 10.12
CA GLU A 207 -6.01 -7.93 10.22
C GLU A 207 -6.78 -9.24 10.00
N SER A 208 -7.38 -9.75 11.06
CA SER A 208 -7.95 -11.10 11.11
C SER A 208 -9.24 -11.24 10.28
N SER A 209 -9.95 -10.13 9.96
CA SER A 209 -11.10 -10.17 9.03
C SER A 209 -10.68 -10.40 7.58
N TYR A 210 -9.42 -10.09 7.23
CA TYR A 210 -8.88 -10.32 5.88
C TYR A 210 -8.36 -11.75 5.68
N GLY A 211 -8.12 -12.49 6.75
CA GLY A 211 -7.61 -13.85 6.73
C GLY A 211 -6.50 -14.10 7.75
N SER A 212 -5.84 -15.23 7.63
CA SER A 212 -4.73 -15.62 8.51
C SER A 212 -3.39 -15.00 8.06
N THR A 213 -2.38 -15.09 8.93
CA THR A 213 -0.97 -14.77 8.61
C THR A 213 -0.49 -15.50 7.36
N ALA A 214 -0.83 -16.78 7.24
CA ALA A 214 -0.48 -17.60 6.08
C ALA A 214 -1.20 -17.15 4.79
N ASP A 215 -2.43 -16.61 4.88
CA ASP A 215 -3.15 -16.09 3.72
C ASP A 215 -2.51 -14.81 3.17
N LEU A 216 -2.04 -13.91 4.06
CA LEU A 216 -1.30 -12.72 3.64
C LEU A 216 0.05 -13.09 3.02
N LYS A 217 0.80 -14.03 3.62
CA LYS A 217 2.05 -14.54 3.04
C LYS A 217 1.81 -15.16 1.66
N ARG A 218 0.73 -15.93 1.51
CA ARG A 218 0.35 -16.49 0.21
C ARG A 218 0.04 -15.39 -0.82
N LEU A 219 -0.66 -14.33 -0.43
CA LEU A 219 -0.92 -13.20 -1.32
C LEU A 219 0.39 -12.59 -1.83
N ILE A 220 1.34 -12.32 -0.91
CA ILE A 220 2.62 -11.70 -1.25
C ILE A 220 3.46 -12.65 -2.14
N ASP A 221 3.52 -13.92 -1.79
CA ASP A 221 4.26 -14.93 -2.57
C ASP A 221 3.70 -15.10 -4.00
N GLU A 222 2.38 -15.09 -4.15
CA GLU A 222 1.69 -15.09 -5.45
C GLU A 222 1.88 -13.77 -6.24
N CYS A 223 2.05 -12.65 -5.56
CA CYS A 223 2.47 -11.39 -6.18
C CYS A 223 3.91 -11.52 -6.71
N HIS A 224 4.84 -12.00 -5.90
CA HIS A 224 6.23 -12.22 -6.29
C HIS A 224 6.33 -13.21 -7.48
N HIS A 225 5.56 -14.30 -7.48
CA HIS A 225 5.47 -15.22 -8.62
C HIS A 225 5.20 -14.49 -9.95
N ARG A 226 4.42 -13.40 -9.91
CA ARG A 226 4.04 -12.59 -11.07
C ARG A 226 4.94 -11.37 -11.31
N GLY A 227 5.99 -11.20 -10.51
CA GLY A 227 6.86 -10.02 -10.57
C GLY A 227 6.18 -8.74 -10.08
N ILE A 228 5.20 -8.86 -9.16
CA ILE A 228 4.49 -7.75 -8.54
C ILE A 228 5.08 -7.50 -7.16
N ARG A 229 5.52 -6.27 -6.88
CA ARG A 229 5.95 -5.83 -5.55
C ARG A 229 4.75 -5.59 -4.64
N VAL A 230 4.93 -5.79 -3.33
CA VAL A 230 3.91 -5.48 -2.33
C VAL A 230 4.43 -4.40 -1.38
N ILE A 231 3.76 -3.27 -1.41
CA ILE A 231 3.99 -2.10 -0.54
C ILE A 231 2.89 -2.12 0.53
N MET A 232 3.24 -1.90 1.77
CA MET A 232 2.28 -1.85 2.88
C MET A 232 2.12 -0.43 3.39
N ASP A 233 0.88 -0.05 3.66
CA ASP A 233 0.61 1.20 4.38
C ASP A 233 1.01 1.08 5.85
N GLY A 234 1.93 1.94 6.28
CA GLY A 234 2.55 1.93 7.59
C GLY A 234 2.11 3.10 8.46
N ILE A 235 1.18 2.86 9.37
CA ILE A 235 0.71 3.85 10.33
C ILE A 235 1.67 3.86 11.52
N TYR A 236 2.53 4.88 11.57
CA TYR A 236 3.54 5.05 12.62
C TYR A 236 3.47 6.41 13.33
N ASN A 237 2.54 7.27 12.93
CA ASN A 237 2.29 8.52 13.65
C ASN A 237 1.57 8.25 14.98
N HIS A 238 0.58 7.38 15.00
CA HIS A 238 -0.32 7.17 16.13
C HIS A 238 -0.76 5.70 16.24
N SER A 239 -1.51 5.40 17.29
CA SER A 239 -2.18 4.12 17.48
C SER A 239 -3.64 4.31 17.86
N GLU A 240 -4.40 3.20 17.86
CA GLU A 240 -5.70 3.16 18.54
C GLU A 240 -5.56 3.48 20.03
N ALA A 241 -6.54 4.20 20.59
CA ALA A 241 -6.52 4.62 21.98
C ALA A 241 -6.46 3.45 22.99
N SER A 242 -7.01 2.30 22.60
CA SER A 242 -6.99 1.05 23.41
C SER A 242 -5.80 0.14 23.11
N SER A 243 -4.78 0.63 22.41
CA SER A 243 -3.53 -0.13 22.17
C SER A 243 -2.92 -0.62 23.48
N PRO A 244 -2.33 -1.83 23.54
CA PRO A 244 -1.72 -2.36 24.76
C PRO A 244 -0.69 -1.43 25.41
N LEU A 245 0.12 -0.72 24.60
CA LEU A 245 1.14 0.21 25.10
C LEU A 245 0.52 1.38 25.88
N THR A 246 -0.64 1.90 25.45
CA THR A 246 -1.34 2.97 26.16
C THR A 246 -1.82 2.53 27.54
N GLN A 247 -2.15 1.24 27.68
CA GLN A 247 -2.64 0.66 28.94
C GLN A 247 -1.52 0.29 29.91
N ILE A 248 -0.32 -0.01 29.40
CA ILE A 248 0.86 -0.34 30.23
C ILE A 248 1.42 0.93 30.88
N ASP A 249 1.81 1.91 30.07
CA ASP A 249 2.37 3.20 30.50
C ASP A 249 2.32 4.18 29.33
N HIS A 250 1.21 4.96 29.22
CA HIS A 250 0.97 5.82 28.05
C HIS A 250 2.17 6.74 27.76
N ASP A 251 2.61 7.52 28.75
CA ASP A 251 3.59 8.59 28.56
C ASP A 251 5.01 8.07 28.27
N TYR A 252 5.24 6.77 28.43
CA TYR A 252 6.52 6.15 28.10
C TYR A 252 6.73 5.99 26.58
N TRP A 253 5.65 5.77 25.82
CA TRP A 253 5.72 5.62 24.34
C TRP A 253 5.12 6.77 23.57
N TYR A 254 4.17 7.51 24.16
CA TYR A 254 3.38 8.51 23.47
C TYR A 254 3.57 9.91 24.07
N HIS A 255 3.24 10.93 23.29
CA HIS A 255 3.08 12.27 23.83
C HIS A 255 1.90 12.32 24.79
N HIS A 256 2.02 13.02 25.93
CA HIS A 256 0.93 13.18 26.89
C HIS A 256 -0.28 13.90 26.30
N GLU A 257 -0.01 14.93 25.51
CA GLU A 257 -1.01 15.69 24.75
C GLU A 257 -0.66 15.65 23.27
N PRO A 258 -1.66 15.65 22.36
CA PRO A 258 -1.40 15.68 20.93
C PRO A 258 -0.62 16.94 20.55
N ARG A 259 0.39 16.81 19.68
CA ARG A 259 1.21 17.93 19.20
C ARG A 259 0.41 18.85 18.27
N ASP A 260 -0.51 18.29 17.52
CA ASP A 260 -1.45 19.01 16.66
C ASP A 260 -2.90 18.59 17.02
N PRO A 261 -3.61 19.39 17.86
CA PRO A 261 -4.98 19.05 18.24
C PRO A 261 -5.99 19.00 17.10
N ASP A 262 -5.71 19.69 15.99
CA ASP A 262 -6.59 19.69 14.81
C ASP A 262 -6.44 18.40 13.96
N ASN A 263 -5.34 17.67 14.13
CA ASN A 263 -5.04 16.40 13.46
C ASN A 263 -4.80 15.26 14.47
N ASN A 264 -5.66 15.18 15.49
CA ASN A 264 -5.58 14.14 16.53
C ASN A 264 -6.36 12.88 16.09
N TRP A 265 -5.64 11.86 15.60
CA TRP A 265 -6.22 10.57 15.19
C TRP A 265 -6.01 9.46 16.25
N GLY A 266 -5.37 9.78 17.38
CA GLY A 266 -5.08 8.86 18.46
C GLY A 266 -3.79 9.21 19.20
N PRO A 267 -3.36 8.39 20.17
CA PRO A 267 -2.10 8.57 20.89
C PRO A 267 -0.92 8.65 19.91
N GLU A 268 -0.21 9.77 19.88
CA GLU A 268 0.95 10.02 19.01
C GLU A 268 2.22 9.48 19.62
N PHE A 269 2.97 8.65 18.87
CA PHE A 269 4.27 8.13 19.32
C PHE A 269 5.29 9.24 19.56
N ASN A 270 5.96 9.18 20.73
CA ASN A 270 7.01 10.13 21.11
C ASN A 270 8.38 9.62 20.69
N TYR A 271 8.82 9.95 19.50
CA TYR A 271 10.12 9.57 18.95
C TYR A 271 11.31 10.36 19.53
N GLU A 272 11.04 11.36 20.36
CA GLU A 272 12.05 12.22 21.01
C GLU A 272 12.35 11.76 22.45
N HIS A 273 11.44 10.98 23.06
CA HIS A 273 11.63 10.46 24.40
C HIS A 273 12.80 9.48 24.45
N TYR A 274 13.85 9.83 25.19
CA TYR A 274 15.01 8.99 25.44
C TYR A 274 15.07 8.58 26.91
N ASP A 275 15.13 7.29 27.18
CA ASP A 275 15.29 6.73 28.51
C ASP A 275 16.79 6.60 28.81
N GLU A 276 17.31 7.52 29.65
CA GLU A 276 18.73 7.54 30.03
C GLU A 276 19.16 6.30 30.82
N ASN A 277 18.26 5.66 31.59
CA ASN A 277 18.59 4.50 32.40
C ASN A 277 18.74 3.23 31.55
N LEU A 278 17.97 3.12 30.49
CA LEU A 278 17.98 1.96 29.59
C LEU A 278 18.67 2.27 28.26
N GLU A 279 19.20 3.48 28.11
CA GLU A 279 19.89 3.96 26.89
C GLU A 279 19.09 3.67 25.61
N THR A 280 17.77 3.96 25.62
CA THR A 280 16.88 3.63 24.51
C THR A 280 15.85 4.73 24.21
N TYR A 281 15.39 4.79 22.95
CA TYR A 281 14.19 5.51 22.54
C TYR A 281 13.03 4.49 22.47
N PRO A 282 12.10 4.44 23.42
CA PRO A 282 11.10 3.37 23.50
C PRO A 282 10.23 3.25 22.24
N ALA A 283 9.68 4.39 21.76
CA ALA A 283 8.83 4.42 20.57
C ALA A 283 9.61 4.00 19.30
N ARG A 284 10.85 4.51 19.12
CA ARG A 284 11.70 4.11 17.98
C ARG A 284 11.97 2.61 18.00
N ARG A 285 12.30 2.05 19.17
CA ARG A 285 12.55 0.63 19.33
C ARG A 285 11.34 -0.20 18.92
N PHE A 286 10.16 0.12 19.44
CA PHE A 286 8.93 -0.62 19.16
C PHE A 286 8.57 -0.57 17.67
N ILE A 287 8.60 0.62 17.06
CA ILE A 287 8.30 0.77 15.63
C ILE A 287 9.40 0.15 14.76
N GLY A 288 10.67 0.24 15.16
CA GLY A 288 11.76 -0.46 14.47
C GLY A 288 11.61 -1.98 14.49
N ASP A 289 11.23 -2.54 15.63
CA ASP A 289 10.92 -3.97 15.73
C ASP A 289 9.73 -4.35 14.83
N THR A 290 8.70 -3.49 14.77
CA THR A 290 7.54 -3.65 13.88
C THR A 290 7.98 -3.68 12.41
N VAL A 291 8.74 -2.69 11.96
CA VAL A 291 9.19 -2.61 10.56
C VAL A 291 10.07 -3.81 10.19
N ARG A 292 11.05 -4.15 11.04
CA ARG A 292 11.90 -5.34 10.83
C ARG A 292 11.08 -6.63 10.76
N TYR A 293 10.05 -6.76 11.61
CA TYR A 293 9.16 -7.92 11.60
C TYR A 293 8.41 -8.02 10.26
N TRP A 294 7.72 -6.96 9.84
CA TRP A 294 6.94 -6.98 8.61
C TRP A 294 7.80 -7.21 7.37
N VAL A 295 8.99 -6.61 7.30
CA VAL A 295 9.91 -6.82 6.17
C VAL A 295 10.45 -8.26 6.14
N ARG A 296 10.79 -8.86 7.30
CA ARG A 296 11.36 -10.22 7.37
C ARG A 296 10.33 -11.32 7.28
N GLU A 297 9.19 -11.14 7.97
CA GLU A 297 8.17 -12.18 8.10
C GLU A 297 7.24 -12.22 6.89
N TYR A 298 6.93 -11.06 6.30
CA TYR A 298 6.03 -10.94 5.16
C TYR A 298 6.75 -10.57 3.86
N HIS A 299 8.05 -10.45 3.86
CA HIS A 299 8.87 -10.18 2.68
C HIS A 299 8.41 -8.96 1.86
N LEU A 300 8.01 -7.88 2.55
CA LEU A 300 7.54 -6.65 1.92
C LEU A 300 8.60 -6.01 1.01
N ASP A 301 8.15 -5.27 -0.02
CA ASP A 301 8.97 -4.60 -1.02
C ASP A 301 8.91 -3.08 -0.91
N GLY A 302 8.20 -2.56 0.06
CA GLY A 302 8.09 -1.14 0.35
C GLY A 302 7.14 -0.84 1.49
N ILE A 303 7.19 0.39 1.96
CA ILE A 303 6.27 0.95 2.95
C ILE A 303 5.87 2.36 2.50
N ARG A 304 4.57 2.64 2.49
CA ARG A 304 4.03 3.99 2.48
C ARG A 304 3.86 4.44 3.93
N TYR A 305 4.50 5.53 4.30
CA TYR A 305 4.45 6.09 5.66
C TYR A 305 3.32 7.09 5.75
N ASP A 306 2.25 6.66 6.41
CA ASP A 306 1.07 7.47 6.72
C ASP A 306 1.43 8.68 7.57
N ALA A 307 0.78 9.82 7.31
CA ALA A 307 0.94 11.06 8.08
C ALA A 307 2.41 11.46 8.32
N ALA A 308 3.29 11.27 7.32
CA ALA A 308 4.72 11.57 7.45
C ALA A 308 4.98 13.05 7.83
N ARG A 309 4.10 13.96 7.37
CA ARG A 309 4.13 15.37 7.78
C ARG A 309 3.91 15.55 9.28
N GLN A 310 2.98 14.80 9.87
CA GLN A 310 2.62 14.90 11.28
C GLN A 310 3.65 14.21 12.18
N ILE A 311 4.29 13.13 11.70
CA ILE A 311 5.45 12.54 12.39
C ILE A 311 6.52 13.61 12.63
N ALA A 312 6.80 14.46 11.63
CA ALA A 312 7.64 15.66 11.70
C ALA A 312 9.02 15.45 12.39
N ASN A 313 9.53 14.20 12.40
CA ASN A 313 10.81 13.84 12.99
C ASN A 313 11.69 13.18 11.92
N TYR A 314 12.49 14.00 11.22
CA TYR A 314 13.34 13.55 10.12
C TYR A 314 14.42 12.56 10.58
N ASP A 315 15.00 12.74 11.78
CA ASP A 315 15.99 11.78 12.31
C ASP A 315 15.39 10.39 12.50
N PHE A 316 14.15 10.31 12.99
CA PHE A 316 13.42 9.05 13.08
C PHE A 316 13.14 8.49 11.68
N MET A 317 12.65 9.30 10.75
CA MET A 317 12.34 8.86 9.39
C MET A 317 13.59 8.35 8.66
N TYR A 318 14.73 9.02 8.76
CA TYR A 318 16.00 8.51 8.23
C TYR A 318 16.38 7.15 8.82
N TRP A 319 16.29 7.05 10.14
CA TRP A 319 16.62 5.82 10.81
C TRP A 319 15.71 4.66 10.39
N ILE A 320 14.38 4.86 10.37
CA ILE A 320 13.43 3.77 10.11
C ILE A 320 13.45 3.31 8.65
N THR A 321 13.63 4.22 7.68
CA THR A 321 13.77 3.85 6.26
C THR A 321 15.07 3.12 5.99
N HIS A 322 16.16 3.50 6.71
CA HIS A 322 17.42 2.76 6.66
C HIS A 322 17.25 1.34 7.23
N GLU A 323 16.63 1.20 8.41
CA GLU A 323 16.32 -0.11 9.02
C GLU A 323 15.48 -1.00 8.08
N ALA A 324 14.50 -0.42 7.39
CA ALA A 324 13.68 -1.15 6.42
C ALA A 324 14.52 -1.69 5.26
N LYS A 325 15.36 -0.85 4.64
CA LYS A 325 16.26 -1.23 3.53
C LYS A 325 17.33 -2.21 3.95
N GLU A 326 17.98 -1.99 5.10
CA GLU A 326 18.94 -2.94 5.67
C GLU A 326 18.31 -4.32 5.91
N THR A 327 17.06 -4.33 6.38
CA THR A 327 16.32 -5.56 6.65
C THR A 327 15.93 -6.28 5.35
N ALA A 328 15.55 -5.53 4.30
CA ALA A 328 15.23 -6.06 2.98
C ALA A 328 16.48 -6.58 2.24
N GLY A 329 17.68 -6.10 2.59
CA GLY A 329 18.95 -6.52 2.02
C GLY A 329 19.13 -6.10 0.57
N ALA A 330 19.37 -7.05 -0.33
CA ALA A 330 19.58 -6.76 -1.76
C ALA A 330 18.28 -6.60 -2.57
N LYS A 331 17.15 -6.86 -1.97
CA LYS A 331 15.82 -6.74 -2.60
C LYS A 331 15.46 -5.25 -2.81
N PRO A 332 14.87 -4.87 -3.96
CA PRO A 332 14.37 -3.50 -4.12
C PRO A 332 13.35 -3.17 -3.03
N PHE A 333 13.48 -1.99 -2.43
CA PHE A 333 12.58 -1.56 -1.36
C PHE A 333 12.27 -0.07 -1.51
N PHE A 334 10.98 0.28 -1.63
CA PHE A 334 10.52 1.63 -1.93
C PHE A 334 9.80 2.24 -0.73
N ASN A 335 10.38 3.31 -0.17
CA ASN A 335 9.79 4.07 0.92
C ASN A 335 9.06 5.29 0.36
N ILE A 336 7.75 5.37 0.59
CA ILE A 336 6.86 6.44 0.12
C ILE A 336 6.36 7.25 1.31
N ALA A 337 6.42 8.57 1.24
CA ALA A 337 5.82 9.44 2.25
C ALA A 337 4.43 9.91 1.83
N GLU A 338 3.47 9.85 2.74
CA GLU A 338 2.34 10.77 2.68
C GLU A 338 2.73 12.06 3.40
N HIS A 339 3.10 13.07 2.62
CA HIS A 339 3.41 14.41 3.12
C HIS A 339 2.63 15.43 2.31
N ILE A 340 1.49 15.88 2.82
CA ILE A 340 0.57 16.78 2.13
C ILE A 340 0.55 18.16 2.80
N PRO A 341 0.84 19.24 2.05
CA PRO A 341 1.35 19.24 0.68
C PRO A 341 2.73 18.59 0.58
N GLU A 342 3.06 18.07 -0.60
CA GLU A 342 4.36 17.45 -0.88
C GLU A 342 5.51 18.43 -0.65
N THR A 343 6.67 17.91 -0.31
CA THR A 343 7.89 18.72 -0.10
C THR A 343 9.12 18.02 -0.64
N THR A 344 9.99 18.80 -1.29
CA THR A 344 11.26 18.28 -1.82
C THR A 344 12.24 17.85 -0.73
N SER A 345 12.09 18.38 0.49
CA SER A 345 12.97 18.02 1.61
C SER A 345 12.85 16.57 2.05
N ILE A 346 11.73 15.91 1.73
CA ILE A 346 11.50 14.52 2.15
C ILE A 346 12.10 13.50 1.18
N THR A 347 12.33 13.89 -0.10
CA THR A 347 12.78 12.98 -1.19
C THR A 347 14.01 13.46 -1.94
N ASN A 348 14.58 14.63 -1.65
CA ASN A 348 15.82 15.05 -2.30
C ASN A 348 17.01 14.16 -1.85
N VAL A 349 18.22 14.40 -2.38
CA VAL A 349 19.40 13.55 -2.15
C VAL A 349 19.67 13.26 -0.66
N ASP A 350 19.32 14.20 0.22
CA ASP A 350 19.46 14.08 1.66
C ASP A 350 18.09 13.82 2.35
N GLY A 351 17.04 13.47 1.59
CA GLY A 351 15.73 13.16 2.14
C GLY A 351 15.62 11.72 2.64
N PRO A 352 14.75 11.45 3.64
CA PRO A 352 14.60 10.13 4.21
C PRO A 352 13.85 9.13 3.32
N MET A 353 13.07 9.61 2.34
CA MET A 353 12.17 8.80 1.52
C MET A 353 12.62 8.72 0.06
N ASP A 354 12.20 7.68 -0.63
CA ASP A 354 12.49 7.49 -2.06
C ASP A 354 11.48 8.26 -2.92
N GLY A 355 10.22 8.32 -2.48
CA GLY A 355 9.13 9.05 -3.11
C GLY A 355 8.17 9.67 -2.11
N CYS A 356 7.34 10.60 -2.57
CA CYS A 356 6.19 11.10 -1.82
C CYS A 356 4.95 11.21 -2.72
N TRP A 357 3.78 11.14 -2.14
CA TRP A 357 2.53 11.39 -2.84
C TRP A 357 2.53 12.80 -3.41
N HIS A 358 2.13 12.93 -4.69
CA HIS A 358 2.13 14.17 -5.46
C HIS A 358 0.72 14.77 -5.50
N ASP A 359 0.29 15.32 -4.38
CA ASP A 359 -1.06 15.85 -4.19
C ASP A 359 -1.39 16.98 -5.17
N SER A 360 -0.42 17.84 -5.48
CA SER A 360 -0.60 18.88 -6.48
C SER A 360 -0.85 18.33 -7.90
N PHE A 361 -0.36 17.12 -8.23
CA PHE A 361 -0.68 16.47 -9.50
C PHE A 361 -2.18 16.15 -9.57
N TYR A 362 -2.73 15.51 -8.55
CA TYR A 362 -4.15 15.23 -8.44
C TYR A 362 -4.99 16.49 -8.62
N HIS A 363 -4.77 17.51 -7.80
CA HIS A 363 -5.57 18.73 -7.82
C HIS A 363 -5.47 19.45 -9.15
N THR A 364 -4.28 19.56 -9.72
CA THR A 364 -4.06 20.26 -11.00
C THR A 364 -4.71 19.51 -12.15
N VAL A 365 -4.44 18.21 -12.30
CA VAL A 365 -4.99 17.45 -13.42
C VAL A 365 -6.50 17.38 -13.35
N LEU A 366 -7.07 17.11 -12.14
CA LEU A 366 -8.52 17.07 -11.97
C LEU A 366 -9.17 18.40 -12.38
N ALA A 367 -8.67 19.55 -11.92
CA ALA A 367 -9.22 20.86 -12.27
C ALA A 367 -9.20 21.15 -13.77
N HIS A 368 -8.20 20.62 -14.49
CA HIS A 368 -8.08 20.81 -15.94
C HIS A 368 -8.99 19.87 -16.74
N ILE A 369 -9.07 18.59 -16.36
CA ILE A 369 -9.95 17.62 -17.04
C ILE A 369 -11.43 17.88 -16.75
N THR A 370 -11.77 18.45 -15.61
CA THR A 370 -13.14 18.90 -15.30
C THR A 370 -13.51 20.17 -16.06
N GLY A 371 -12.50 20.94 -16.48
CA GLY A 371 -12.70 22.22 -17.15
C GLY A 371 -12.93 23.40 -16.21
N ASP A 372 -12.68 23.22 -14.91
CA ASP A 372 -12.82 24.25 -13.88
C ASP A 372 -11.80 25.39 -14.08
N THR A 373 -10.64 25.05 -14.62
CA THR A 373 -9.57 26.01 -14.92
C THR A 373 -8.78 25.59 -16.17
N PHE A 374 -7.96 26.54 -16.68
CA PHE A 374 -6.90 26.23 -17.61
C PHE A 374 -5.69 27.12 -17.30
N ASP A 375 -4.64 26.52 -16.77
CA ASP A 375 -3.38 27.17 -16.41
C ASP A 375 -2.20 26.31 -16.87
N LEU A 376 -1.50 26.78 -17.91
CA LEU A 376 -0.36 26.08 -18.51
C LEU A 376 0.81 25.91 -17.55
N GLU A 377 1.07 26.91 -16.67
CA GLU A 377 2.21 26.83 -15.77
C GLU A 377 1.99 25.75 -14.71
N SER A 378 0.80 25.69 -14.11
CA SER A 378 0.49 24.64 -13.13
C SER A 378 0.52 23.23 -13.75
N LEU A 379 0.04 23.06 -14.99
CA LEU A 379 0.17 21.80 -15.72
C LEU A 379 1.63 21.40 -15.95
N LYS A 380 2.45 22.36 -16.39
CA LYS A 380 3.89 22.10 -16.61
C LYS A 380 4.60 21.74 -15.32
N ASP A 381 4.24 22.37 -14.20
CA ASP A 381 4.85 22.11 -12.91
C ASP A 381 4.61 20.68 -12.42
N VAL A 382 3.40 20.14 -12.64
CA VAL A 382 3.08 18.75 -12.21
C VAL A 382 3.50 17.69 -13.24
N ILE A 383 3.61 18.01 -14.53
CA ILE A 383 4.12 17.09 -15.55
C ILE A 383 5.65 16.95 -15.45
N ASP A 384 6.35 18.04 -15.16
CA ASP A 384 7.80 18.08 -14.90
C ASP A 384 8.06 18.48 -13.44
N ALA A 385 8.03 17.54 -12.54
CA ALA A 385 8.21 17.77 -11.11
C ALA A 385 9.56 18.46 -10.76
N LYS A 386 10.55 18.51 -11.68
CA LYS A 386 11.76 19.33 -11.49
C LYS A 386 11.44 20.81 -11.36
N ARG A 387 10.37 21.30 -11.97
CA ARG A 387 9.93 22.70 -11.86
C ARG A 387 9.45 23.03 -10.44
N GLN A 388 9.00 22.00 -9.68
CA GLN A 388 8.70 22.10 -8.25
C GLN A 388 9.93 21.84 -7.36
N GLY A 389 11.07 21.46 -7.95
CA GLY A 389 12.34 21.23 -7.25
C GLY A 389 12.65 19.76 -6.93
N PHE A 390 11.85 18.81 -7.37
CA PHE A 390 12.18 17.38 -7.26
C PHE A 390 13.26 17.00 -8.28
N MET A 391 14.18 16.10 -7.90
CA MET A 391 15.37 15.85 -8.69
C MET A 391 15.34 14.52 -9.45
N GLY A 392 14.67 13.52 -8.92
CA GLY A 392 14.67 12.15 -9.44
C GLY A 392 13.31 11.73 -10.00
N ALA A 393 13.34 10.82 -10.98
CA ALA A 393 12.13 10.28 -11.62
C ALA A 393 11.19 9.52 -10.68
N THR A 394 11.67 9.12 -9.50
CA THR A 394 10.90 8.37 -8.50
C THR A 394 10.49 9.23 -7.29
N ASN A 395 10.92 10.51 -7.25
CA ASN A 395 10.69 11.35 -6.08
C ASN A 395 9.21 11.69 -5.83
N VAL A 396 8.35 11.55 -6.82
CA VAL A 396 6.92 11.77 -6.70
C VAL A 396 6.12 10.56 -7.16
N VAL A 397 5.03 10.27 -6.46
CA VAL A 397 4.03 9.25 -6.82
C VAL A 397 2.78 9.98 -7.28
N ASN A 398 2.53 9.97 -8.59
CA ASN A 398 1.42 10.67 -9.22
C ASN A 398 0.14 9.82 -9.17
N TYR A 399 -1.00 10.44 -8.93
CA TYR A 399 -2.31 9.79 -8.96
C TYR A 399 -3.41 10.74 -9.47
N LEU A 400 -4.46 10.18 -10.03
CA LEU A 400 -5.69 10.90 -10.38
C LEU A 400 -6.71 10.84 -9.25
N THR A 401 -6.61 9.83 -8.40
CA THR A 401 -7.33 9.67 -7.15
C THR A 401 -6.62 8.66 -6.25
N ASN A 402 -6.97 8.61 -4.97
CA ASN A 402 -6.57 7.61 -3.99
C ASN A 402 -7.73 7.38 -3.00
N HIS A 403 -7.53 6.58 -1.95
CA HIS A 403 -8.58 6.30 -0.97
C HIS A 403 -9.12 7.55 -0.25
N ASP A 404 -8.38 8.66 -0.23
CA ASP A 404 -8.77 9.92 0.43
C ASP A 404 -9.64 10.84 -0.44
N HIS A 405 -9.84 10.47 -1.71
CA HIS A 405 -10.57 11.26 -2.69
C HIS A 405 -11.76 10.50 -3.29
N ASN A 406 -12.67 11.23 -3.93
CA ASN A 406 -13.70 10.61 -4.76
C ASN A 406 -13.07 10.03 -6.03
N HIS A 407 -13.67 9.00 -6.60
CA HIS A 407 -13.29 8.57 -7.96
C HIS A 407 -13.48 9.73 -8.96
N VAL A 408 -12.60 9.81 -9.95
CA VAL A 408 -12.66 10.87 -10.99
C VAL A 408 -14.02 10.93 -11.68
N MET A 409 -14.65 9.80 -11.93
CA MET A 409 -15.99 9.75 -12.50
C MET A 409 -17.05 10.38 -11.60
N ALA A 410 -16.95 10.26 -10.27
CA ALA A 410 -17.83 10.94 -9.33
C ALA A 410 -17.62 12.46 -9.39
N GLU A 411 -16.37 12.93 -9.44
CA GLU A 411 -16.03 14.35 -9.59
C GLU A 411 -16.58 14.96 -10.89
N LEU A 412 -16.53 14.20 -11.98
CA LEU A 412 -17.11 14.61 -13.26
C LEU A 412 -18.64 14.65 -13.19
N SER A 413 -19.28 13.69 -12.52
CA SER A 413 -20.73 13.63 -12.36
C SER A 413 -21.29 14.83 -11.59
N ASP A 414 -20.57 15.31 -10.58
CA ASP A 414 -20.93 16.53 -9.82
C ASP A 414 -20.97 17.78 -10.70
N ARG A 415 -20.18 17.76 -11.79
CA ARG A 415 -20.14 18.83 -12.81
C ARG A 415 -21.08 18.54 -13.99
N GLN A 416 -21.92 17.51 -13.87
CA GLN A 416 -22.87 17.07 -14.91
C GLN A 416 -22.20 16.65 -16.21
N ILE A 417 -21.02 16.06 -16.11
CA ILE A 417 -20.27 15.49 -17.22
C ILE A 417 -20.40 13.98 -17.16
N PHE A 418 -21.03 13.39 -18.17
CA PHE A 418 -21.41 11.97 -18.18
C PHE A 418 -21.00 11.30 -19.50
N ASP A 419 -21.19 10.00 -19.57
CA ASP A 419 -21.04 9.17 -20.77
C ASP A 419 -19.68 9.38 -21.47
N GLU A 420 -19.67 9.42 -22.79
CA GLU A 420 -18.44 9.59 -23.59
C GLU A 420 -17.63 10.83 -23.21
N ALA A 421 -18.30 11.92 -22.78
CA ALA A 421 -17.60 13.14 -22.38
C ALA A 421 -16.79 12.96 -21.09
N ALA A 422 -17.31 12.17 -20.15
CA ALA A 422 -16.58 11.82 -18.92
C ALA A 422 -15.40 10.90 -19.25
N PHE A 423 -15.62 9.84 -20.02
CA PHE A 423 -14.56 8.90 -20.39
C PHE A 423 -13.42 9.55 -21.20
N ARG A 424 -13.70 10.51 -22.10
CA ARG A 424 -12.66 11.28 -22.79
C ARG A 424 -11.78 12.05 -21.81
N ARG A 425 -12.38 12.72 -20.84
CA ARG A 425 -11.67 13.52 -19.83
C ARG A 425 -10.81 12.64 -18.91
N VAL A 426 -11.33 11.50 -18.49
CA VAL A 426 -10.53 10.52 -17.74
C VAL A 426 -9.34 10.05 -18.59
N LYS A 427 -9.55 9.68 -19.86
CA LYS A 427 -8.46 9.26 -20.75
C LYS A 427 -7.38 10.34 -20.94
N LEU A 428 -7.76 11.61 -21.00
CA LEU A 428 -6.79 12.71 -20.99
C LEU A 428 -5.95 12.70 -19.70
N GLY A 429 -6.60 12.59 -18.54
CA GLY A 429 -5.90 12.48 -17.24
C GLY A 429 -4.95 11.28 -17.19
N VAL A 430 -5.40 10.12 -17.67
CA VAL A 430 -4.59 8.88 -17.73
C VAL A 430 -3.35 9.04 -18.62
N ALA A 431 -3.48 9.71 -19.76
CA ALA A 431 -2.34 9.98 -20.64
C ALA A 431 -1.28 10.84 -19.90
N LEU A 432 -1.72 11.85 -19.15
CA LEU A 432 -0.81 12.66 -18.33
C LEU A 432 -0.20 11.83 -17.21
N LEU A 433 -0.99 11.05 -16.47
CA LEU A 433 -0.53 10.18 -15.38
C LEU A 433 0.59 9.23 -15.84
N MET A 434 0.40 8.57 -16.98
CA MET A 434 1.33 7.56 -17.49
C MET A 434 2.57 8.16 -18.16
N THR A 435 2.54 9.44 -18.56
CA THR A 435 3.64 10.08 -19.29
C THR A 435 4.34 11.21 -18.56
N ALA A 436 3.80 11.70 -17.44
CA ALA A 436 4.47 12.66 -16.57
C ALA A 436 5.73 12.07 -15.92
N MET A 437 6.61 12.93 -15.41
CA MET A 437 7.68 12.52 -14.50
C MET A 437 7.08 12.07 -13.16
N GLY A 438 7.53 10.94 -12.65
CA GLY A 438 7.02 10.36 -11.39
C GLY A 438 6.64 8.89 -11.55
N VAL A 439 6.28 8.23 -10.47
CA VAL A 439 5.74 6.87 -10.43
C VAL A 439 4.22 6.95 -10.46
N PRO A 440 3.53 6.34 -11.44
CA PRO A 440 2.07 6.38 -11.48
C PRO A 440 1.45 5.41 -10.47
N MET A 441 0.39 5.87 -9.80
CA MET A 441 -0.45 5.08 -8.91
C MET A 441 -1.92 5.21 -9.32
N LEU A 442 -2.64 4.09 -9.28
CA LEU A 442 -4.06 3.99 -9.55
C LEU A 442 -4.80 3.58 -8.26
N TRP A 443 -5.95 4.18 -8.02
CA TRP A 443 -6.88 3.68 -7.01
C TRP A 443 -7.78 2.57 -7.59
N MET A 444 -8.03 1.52 -6.81
CA MET A 444 -8.81 0.36 -7.24
C MET A 444 -10.13 0.74 -7.93
N GLY A 445 -10.37 0.22 -9.14
CA GLY A 445 -11.56 0.48 -9.94
C GLY A 445 -11.48 1.71 -10.86
N GLU A 446 -10.47 2.55 -10.69
CA GLU A 446 -10.26 3.73 -11.53
C GLU A 446 -10.09 3.33 -13.00
N GLU A 447 -9.41 2.23 -13.25
CA GLU A 447 -9.06 1.73 -14.59
C GLU A 447 -10.26 1.34 -15.45
N PHE A 448 -11.41 1.13 -14.86
CA PHE A 448 -12.65 0.89 -15.60
C PHE A 448 -13.76 1.89 -15.27
N GLY A 449 -13.42 3.00 -14.61
CA GLY A 449 -14.34 4.11 -14.37
C GLY A 449 -15.35 3.86 -13.26
N GLU A 450 -14.91 3.30 -12.13
CA GLU A 450 -15.67 3.31 -10.89
C GLU A 450 -16.05 4.76 -10.52
N TYR A 451 -17.23 4.96 -9.95
CA TYR A 451 -17.81 6.30 -9.73
C TYR A 451 -18.23 6.56 -8.26
N LYS A 452 -17.66 5.79 -7.33
CA LYS A 452 -17.99 5.95 -5.90
C LYS A 452 -17.40 7.22 -5.30
N TYR A 453 -18.17 7.81 -4.40
CA TYR A 453 -17.68 8.86 -3.50
C TYR A 453 -16.84 8.24 -2.39
N LYS A 454 -15.87 9.01 -1.89
CA LYS A 454 -15.11 8.67 -0.69
C LYS A 454 -16.08 8.41 0.48
N THR A 455 -15.92 7.27 1.14
CA THR A 455 -16.68 6.90 2.32
C THR A 455 -15.88 5.95 3.19
N THR A 456 -16.04 6.05 4.50
CA THR A 456 -15.52 5.08 5.47
C THR A 456 -16.46 3.90 5.70
N ASP A 457 -17.65 3.92 5.10
CA ASP A 457 -18.56 2.79 5.04
C ASP A 457 -18.12 1.79 3.95
N PRO A 458 -18.53 0.51 4.00
CA PRO A 458 -18.22 -0.47 2.97
C PRO A 458 -18.58 0.00 1.55
N ALA A 459 -17.62 0.00 0.66
CA ALA A 459 -17.74 0.53 -0.70
C ALA A 459 -17.07 -0.37 -1.75
N LYS A 460 -17.56 -1.61 -1.86
CA LYS A 460 -17.02 -2.59 -2.83
C LYS A 460 -17.01 -2.06 -4.25
N ILE A 461 -15.95 -2.40 -4.98
CA ILE A 461 -15.85 -2.11 -6.42
C ILE A 461 -17.00 -2.78 -7.18
N ASP A 462 -17.56 -2.06 -8.15
CA ASP A 462 -18.62 -2.57 -9.04
C ASP A 462 -18.02 -3.27 -10.27
N TRP A 463 -17.52 -4.49 -10.11
CA TRP A 463 -16.94 -5.32 -11.18
C TRP A 463 -17.83 -5.48 -12.42
N PRO A 464 -19.17 -5.59 -12.33
CA PRO A 464 -20.07 -5.59 -13.46
C PRO A 464 -19.93 -4.42 -14.45
N LEU A 465 -19.37 -3.27 -14.03
CA LEU A 465 -19.10 -2.14 -14.93
C LEU A 465 -18.24 -2.53 -16.13
N LEU A 466 -17.29 -3.46 -15.95
CA LEU A 466 -16.45 -3.97 -17.05
C LEU A 466 -17.25 -4.61 -18.20
N GLY A 467 -18.51 -4.94 -17.99
CA GLY A 467 -19.41 -5.44 -19.04
C GLY A 467 -19.93 -4.36 -19.99
N ASN A 468 -19.68 -3.08 -19.75
CA ASN A 468 -20.10 -1.96 -20.60
C ASN A 468 -18.98 -1.55 -21.55
N ASP A 469 -19.32 -1.18 -22.77
CA ASP A 469 -18.33 -0.83 -23.82
C ASP A 469 -17.42 0.34 -23.44
N LEU A 470 -17.95 1.40 -22.80
CA LEU A 470 -17.16 2.56 -22.37
C LEU A 470 -16.17 2.19 -21.27
N ASN A 471 -16.59 1.41 -20.30
CA ASN A 471 -15.78 0.96 -19.18
C ASN A 471 -14.66 -0.01 -19.66
N GLN A 472 -15.01 -0.98 -20.51
CA GLN A 472 -14.04 -1.85 -21.16
C GLN A 472 -13.05 -1.05 -22.02
N GLY A 473 -13.53 -0.05 -22.76
CA GLY A 473 -12.69 0.84 -23.55
C GLY A 473 -11.75 1.72 -22.72
N LEU A 474 -12.10 2.04 -21.48
CA LEU A 474 -11.21 2.73 -20.53
C LEU A 474 -10.16 1.76 -19.99
N PHE A 475 -10.56 0.54 -19.60
CA PHE A 475 -9.62 -0.50 -19.18
C PHE A 475 -8.55 -0.79 -20.22
N GLU A 476 -8.94 -0.98 -21.48
CA GLU A 476 -7.96 -1.20 -22.57
C GLU A 476 -7.05 0.01 -22.80
N TYR A 477 -7.55 1.23 -22.57
CA TYR A 477 -6.75 2.45 -22.65
C TYR A 477 -5.68 2.51 -21.55
N TYR A 478 -6.04 2.24 -20.29
CA TYR A 478 -5.09 2.11 -19.19
C TYR A 478 -4.05 1.03 -19.47
N LYS A 479 -4.49 -0.17 -19.82
CA LYS A 479 -3.63 -1.30 -20.16
C LYS A 479 -2.62 -0.96 -21.26
N GLY A 480 -3.06 -0.26 -22.32
CA GLY A 480 -2.21 0.21 -23.40
C GLY A 480 -1.13 1.18 -22.93
N LEU A 481 -1.49 2.18 -22.13
CA LEU A 481 -0.54 3.18 -21.63
C LEU A 481 0.38 2.62 -20.51
N ILE A 482 -0.10 1.72 -19.69
CA ILE A 482 0.74 0.99 -18.72
C ILE A 482 1.78 0.15 -19.47
N ALA A 483 1.39 -0.55 -20.52
CA ALA A 483 2.33 -1.30 -21.36
C ALA A 483 3.40 -0.38 -21.99
N LEU A 484 3.00 0.80 -22.47
CA LEU A 484 3.94 1.81 -22.97
C LEU A 484 4.90 2.25 -21.87
N ARG A 485 4.38 2.63 -20.70
CA ARG A 485 5.17 3.08 -19.55
C ARG A 485 6.23 2.08 -19.17
N LYS A 486 5.86 0.80 -19.04
CA LYS A 486 6.77 -0.29 -18.65
C LYS A 486 7.84 -0.62 -19.69
N THR A 487 7.55 -0.41 -20.97
CA THR A 487 8.45 -0.85 -22.07
C THR A 487 9.24 0.27 -22.72
N ASN A 488 8.94 1.54 -22.42
CA ASN A 488 9.60 2.68 -23.03
C ASN A 488 10.48 3.43 -22.03
N ALA A 489 11.79 3.24 -22.15
CA ALA A 489 12.77 3.83 -21.24
C ALA A 489 12.76 5.37 -21.19
N ALA A 490 12.19 6.05 -22.19
CA ALA A 490 12.00 7.51 -22.15
C ALA A 490 11.11 7.94 -20.96
N LEU A 491 10.17 7.11 -20.55
CA LEU A 491 9.24 7.40 -19.46
C LEU A 491 9.82 7.11 -18.06
N HIS A 492 10.99 6.45 -17.99
CA HIS A 492 11.67 6.11 -16.74
C HIS A 492 12.69 7.18 -16.29
N THR A 493 12.86 8.24 -17.08
CA THR A 493 13.82 9.32 -16.82
C THR A 493 13.16 10.55 -16.19
N GLU A 494 13.95 11.52 -15.78
CA GLU A 494 13.52 12.87 -15.39
C GLU A 494 13.46 13.85 -16.56
N ASN A 495 13.71 13.39 -17.80
CA ASN A 495 13.77 14.26 -18.96
C ASN A 495 12.38 14.64 -19.48
N VAL A 496 12.03 15.91 -19.36
CA VAL A 496 10.78 16.51 -19.88
C VAL A 496 11.13 17.83 -20.59
N GLU A 497 10.54 18.08 -21.77
CA GLU A 497 10.64 19.35 -22.49
C GLU A 497 9.30 19.71 -23.09
N PHE A 498 8.84 20.95 -22.85
CA PHE A 498 7.63 21.50 -23.45
C PHE A 498 8.01 22.19 -24.77
N PHE A 499 7.53 21.66 -25.88
CA PHE A 499 7.89 22.16 -27.21
C PHE A 499 6.78 22.94 -27.90
N HIS A 500 5.53 22.87 -27.42
CA HIS A 500 4.42 23.67 -27.94
C HIS A 500 3.40 24.00 -26.82
N GLU A 501 3.03 25.28 -26.81
CA GLU A 501 2.06 25.86 -25.86
C GLU A 501 1.12 26.80 -26.65
N ASN A 502 -0.18 26.57 -26.57
CA ASN A 502 -1.16 27.44 -27.20
C ASN A 502 -2.33 27.73 -26.23
N PRO A 503 -2.28 28.85 -25.51
CA PRO A 503 -3.33 29.20 -24.55
C PRO A 503 -4.70 29.45 -25.18
N GLU A 504 -4.74 29.91 -26.44
CA GLU A 504 -6.00 30.24 -27.16
C GLU A 504 -6.80 28.97 -27.47
N THR A 505 -6.11 27.92 -27.94
CA THR A 505 -6.72 26.62 -28.26
C THR A 505 -6.66 25.63 -27.10
N LYS A 506 -6.02 26.00 -25.98
CA LYS A 506 -5.77 25.16 -24.82
C LYS A 506 -5.02 23.86 -25.15
N VAL A 507 -3.98 23.98 -26.00
CA VAL A 507 -3.12 22.84 -26.36
C VAL A 507 -1.77 22.97 -25.69
N LEU A 508 -1.32 21.87 -25.07
CA LEU A 508 0.00 21.69 -24.49
C LEU A 508 0.66 20.47 -25.14
N ALA A 509 1.94 20.60 -25.53
CA ALA A 509 2.71 19.46 -26.00
C ALA A 509 4.09 19.40 -25.35
N TYR A 510 4.48 18.18 -24.97
CA TYR A 510 5.75 17.90 -24.34
C TYR A 510 6.35 16.58 -24.84
N THR A 511 7.67 16.43 -24.65
CA THR A 511 8.40 15.20 -24.98
C THR A 511 9.13 14.65 -23.76
N ARG A 512 9.21 13.33 -23.71
CA ARG A 512 10.04 12.54 -22.80
C ARG A 512 11.09 11.81 -23.61
N TRP A 513 12.31 11.67 -23.11
CA TRP A 513 13.38 10.94 -23.80
C TRP A 513 14.40 10.35 -22.86
N ASN A 514 15.21 9.42 -23.38
CA ASN A 514 16.44 8.98 -22.75
C ASN A 514 17.64 9.17 -23.70
N ASP A 515 18.86 9.01 -23.18
CA ASP A 515 20.09 9.19 -23.95
C ASP A 515 20.33 8.09 -24.98
N GLU A 516 19.60 6.97 -24.91
CA GLU A 516 19.69 5.83 -25.83
C GLU A 516 18.79 5.96 -27.07
N GLY A 517 18.08 7.08 -27.19
CA GLY A 517 17.27 7.40 -28.37
C GLY A 517 15.78 7.05 -28.25
N SER A 518 15.31 6.51 -27.12
CA SER A 518 13.88 6.38 -26.89
C SER A 518 13.23 7.75 -26.72
N ARG A 519 12.07 7.95 -27.33
CA ARG A 519 11.35 9.23 -27.26
C ARG A 519 9.84 9.03 -27.33
N VAL A 520 9.12 9.79 -26.50
CA VAL A 520 7.66 9.88 -26.48
C VAL A 520 7.28 11.35 -26.55
N ALA A 521 6.34 11.71 -27.42
CA ALA A 521 5.76 13.04 -27.48
C ALA A 521 4.27 12.96 -27.17
N VAL A 522 3.78 13.89 -26.36
CA VAL A 522 2.37 14.01 -25.97
C VAL A 522 1.82 15.32 -26.46
N VAL A 523 0.65 15.29 -27.10
CA VAL A 523 -0.09 16.48 -27.51
C VAL A 523 -1.48 16.42 -26.90
N ALA A 524 -1.78 17.34 -26.00
CA ALA A 524 -2.99 17.35 -25.20
C ALA A 524 -3.86 18.59 -25.50
N ASN A 525 -5.12 18.36 -25.85
CA ASN A 525 -6.16 19.37 -26.03
C ASN A 525 -7.07 19.39 -24.77
N PHE A 526 -7.05 20.50 -24.04
CA PHE A 526 -7.87 20.72 -22.84
C PHE A 526 -9.14 21.53 -23.13
N SER A 527 -9.50 21.69 -24.41
CA SER A 527 -10.71 22.41 -24.79
C SER A 527 -11.85 21.46 -25.17
N ASP A 528 -13.06 22.00 -25.19
CA ASP A 528 -14.27 21.37 -25.71
C ASP A 528 -14.43 21.53 -27.24
N GLN A 529 -13.33 21.85 -27.92
CA GLN A 529 -13.31 22.06 -29.38
C GLN A 529 -12.56 20.93 -30.07
N PHE A 530 -13.16 20.40 -31.15
CA PHE A 530 -12.46 19.55 -32.09
C PHE A 530 -11.56 20.41 -32.98
N LEU A 531 -10.26 20.17 -32.97
CA LEU A 531 -9.26 20.91 -33.73
C LEU A 531 -8.83 20.11 -34.96
N ALA A 532 -9.52 20.35 -36.09
CA ALA A 532 -9.23 19.66 -37.35
C ALA A 532 -7.91 20.15 -38.00
N GLY A 533 -7.04 19.21 -38.39
CA GLY A 533 -5.78 19.52 -39.07
C GLY A 533 -4.88 20.44 -38.26
N TYR A 534 -4.86 20.29 -36.94
CA TYR A 534 -4.02 21.12 -36.06
C TYR A 534 -2.54 20.87 -36.31
N THR A 535 -1.81 21.96 -36.57
CA THR A 535 -0.36 21.90 -36.78
C THR A 535 0.36 22.11 -35.45
N VAL A 536 1.11 21.12 -35.03
CA VAL A 536 1.97 21.15 -33.83
C VAL A 536 3.38 21.53 -34.27
N PRO A 537 3.85 22.76 -34.03
CA PRO A 537 5.20 23.19 -34.38
C PRO A 537 6.25 22.66 -33.39
N ASN A 538 7.53 22.78 -33.78
CA ASN A 538 8.69 22.36 -32.98
C ASN A 538 8.61 20.87 -32.56
N PHE A 539 8.01 20.05 -33.40
CA PHE A 539 7.88 18.63 -33.13
C PHE A 539 9.27 17.98 -32.96
N PRO A 540 9.51 17.16 -31.93
CA PRO A 540 10.87 16.90 -31.42
C PRO A 540 11.79 16.10 -32.37
N ALA A 541 11.28 15.50 -33.44
CA ALA A 541 12.09 14.87 -34.49
C ALA A 541 11.27 14.71 -35.77
N ASN A 542 11.96 14.79 -36.92
CA ASN A 542 11.39 14.50 -38.24
C ASN A 542 11.49 12.99 -38.53
N GLY A 543 10.43 12.39 -39.06
CA GLY A 543 10.38 10.96 -39.40
C GLY A 543 9.10 10.27 -38.97
N THR A 544 9.18 8.97 -38.73
CA THR A 544 8.02 8.13 -38.43
C THR A 544 7.75 8.07 -36.92
N TRP A 545 6.52 8.37 -36.56
CA TRP A 545 6.00 8.21 -35.21
C TRP A 545 4.81 7.27 -35.21
N HIS A 546 4.70 6.46 -34.16
CA HIS A 546 3.54 5.64 -33.90
C HIS A 546 2.64 6.36 -32.90
N GLU A 547 1.43 6.74 -33.32
CA GLU A 547 0.42 7.21 -32.37
C GLU A 547 -0.13 6.00 -31.61
N TRP A 548 0.16 5.96 -30.31
CA TRP A 548 -0.03 4.77 -29.49
C TRP A 548 -1.49 4.52 -29.13
N THR A 549 -2.25 5.58 -28.85
CA THR A 549 -3.63 5.49 -28.36
C THR A 549 -4.61 5.07 -29.47
N GLY A 550 -4.39 5.49 -30.68
CA GLY A 550 -5.20 5.14 -31.85
C GLY A 550 -4.56 4.05 -32.72
N ASN A 551 -3.33 3.63 -32.42
CA ASN A 551 -2.58 2.55 -33.08
C ASN A 551 -2.40 2.77 -34.60
N TYR A 552 -1.82 3.92 -34.98
CA TYR A 552 -1.48 4.25 -36.39
C TYR A 552 -0.15 4.98 -36.49
N GLU A 553 0.43 5.00 -37.70
CA GLU A 553 1.67 5.73 -37.98
C GLU A 553 1.40 7.11 -38.59
N VAL A 554 2.23 8.08 -38.20
CA VAL A 554 2.24 9.44 -38.77
C VAL A 554 3.65 9.83 -39.14
N GLN A 555 3.75 10.78 -40.07
CA GLN A 555 5.02 11.38 -40.50
C GLN A 555 5.09 12.81 -40.00
N SER A 556 6.18 13.16 -39.32
CA SER A 556 6.55 14.54 -39.03
C SER A 556 7.60 15.04 -40.05
N GLY A 557 7.53 16.29 -40.43
CA GLY A 557 8.49 16.93 -41.34
C GLY A 557 8.59 18.42 -41.08
N ASP A 558 9.75 19.02 -41.38
CA ASP A 558 10.02 20.43 -41.11
C ASP A 558 9.75 20.85 -39.65
N GLU A 559 10.06 19.93 -38.72
CA GLU A 559 9.79 20.09 -37.29
C GLU A 559 8.31 20.35 -36.96
N GLN A 560 7.39 19.77 -37.74
CA GLN A 560 5.96 19.93 -37.56
C GLN A 560 5.25 18.57 -37.67
N LEU A 561 4.15 18.45 -36.94
CA LEU A 561 3.18 17.37 -37.08
C LEU A 561 1.79 17.97 -37.29
N MET A 562 1.08 17.50 -38.32
CA MET A 562 -0.34 17.81 -38.51
C MET A 562 -1.19 16.63 -38.05
N THR A 563 -2.13 16.91 -37.15
CA THR A 563 -3.05 15.88 -36.60
C THR A 563 -4.40 16.49 -36.23
N ASP A 564 -5.45 15.70 -36.23
CA ASP A 564 -6.70 16.10 -35.60
C ASP A 564 -6.58 15.89 -34.09
N LEU A 565 -7.14 16.79 -33.29
CA LEU A 565 -7.25 16.65 -31.84
C LEU A 565 -8.72 16.75 -31.44
N GLY A 566 -9.23 15.69 -30.81
CA GLY A 566 -10.57 15.67 -30.26
C GLY A 566 -10.71 16.58 -29.04
N GLU A 567 -11.94 16.78 -28.61
CA GLU A 567 -12.29 17.48 -27.37
C GLU A 567 -11.72 16.74 -26.18
N PHE A 568 -10.99 17.39 -25.29
CA PHE A 568 -10.35 16.78 -24.12
C PHE A 568 -9.62 15.46 -24.46
N GLU A 569 -8.75 15.53 -25.45
CA GLU A 569 -7.98 14.39 -25.95
C GLU A 569 -6.48 14.61 -25.78
N ALA A 570 -5.77 13.56 -25.38
CA ALA A 570 -4.32 13.49 -25.52
C ALA A 570 -3.94 12.41 -26.53
N LYS A 571 -3.01 12.75 -27.44
CA LYS A 571 -2.35 11.81 -28.33
C LYS A 571 -0.93 11.55 -27.88
N VAL A 572 -0.55 10.28 -27.87
CA VAL A 572 0.76 9.83 -27.39
C VAL A 572 1.54 9.22 -28.56
N PHE A 573 2.60 9.86 -28.95
CA PHE A 573 3.43 9.47 -30.10
C PHE A 573 4.74 8.86 -29.64
N VAL A 574 5.08 7.68 -30.15
CA VAL A 574 6.32 6.96 -29.90
C VAL A 574 7.22 7.02 -31.10
N TRP A 575 8.45 7.47 -30.92
CA TRP A 575 9.44 7.57 -31.97
C TRP A 575 9.84 6.19 -32.54
N LYS A 576 9.85 6.08 -33.85
CA LYS A 576 10.25 4.86 -34.59
C LYS A 576 11.55 5.03 -35.40
N GLY A 577 12.01 6.26 -35.62
CA GLY A 577 13.19 6.57 -36.41
C GLY A 577 12.92 7.36 -37.69
#